data_4353a1f9465f4c847fef668a4160b532
#
_entry.id   4353a1f9465f4c847fef668a4160b532
#
_cell.length_a   1.000
_cell.length_b   1.000
_cell.length_c   1.000
_cell.angle_alpha   90.00
_cell.angle_beta   90.00
_cell.angle_gamma   90.00
#
_symmetry.space_group_name_H-M   'P 1'
#
loop_
_entity.id
_entity.type
_entity.pdbx_description
1 polymer ?
#
loop_
_entity_poly.entity_id
_entity_poly.type
_entity_poly.pdbx_seq_one_letter_code
_entity_poly.pdbx_strand_id
1 'polypeptide(L)'
;MPPCLATIVSVFCLCASAETVTPLKGQSPEIIQQDISSCQAQASSTASTSSASESGGRARGAATGAVAGAAVAGARGRQHDELYDKVDDDVKQEYRQNKAKDAAVAGAVVGGSRQRQDRREDRRAEPAATASAYSSCMQQRGYQITP
;
A
#
# COMPACT_ATOMS: atom_id res chain seq x y z
N MET A 1 12.47 -3.59 55.69
CA MET A 1 12.80 -2.85 54.44
C MET A 1 11.73 -3.19 53.41
N PRO A 2 10.80 -2.30 53.09
CA PRO A 2 9.78 -2.54 52.05
C PRO A 2 10.32 -2.14 50.67
N PRO A 3 10.04 -2.89 49.61
CA PRO A 3 10.43 -2.51 48.26
C PRO A 3 9.49 -1.42 47.72
N CYS A 4 10.09 -0.33 47.26
CA CYS A 4 9.41 0.74 46.51
C CYS A 4 8.94 0.21 45.17
N LEU A 5 7.64 0.06 45.01
CA LEU A 5 6.98 -0.13 43.71
C LEU A 5 6.98 1.21 42.95
N ALA A 6 7.90 1.36 42.01
CA ALA A 6 7.91 2.47 41.10
C ALA A 6 6.84 2.20 40.00
N THR A 7 5.67 2.79 40.14
CA THR A 7 4.65 2.85 39.10
C THR A 7 5.10 3.82 38.00
N ILE A 8 5.56 3.27 36.88
CA ILE A 8 5.82 4.04 35.66
C ILE A 8 4.46 4.35 35.04
N VAL A 9 3.97 5.54 35.28
CA VAL A 9 2.82 6.10 34.56
C VAL A 9 3.34 6.53 33.18
N SER A 10 3.17 5.68 32.16
CA SER A 10 3.39 6.04 30.78
C SER A 10 2.29 7.02 30.33
N VAL A 11 2.62 8.30 30.37
CA VAL A 11 1.79 9.34 29.75
C VAL A 11 1.89 9.16 28.23
N PHE A 12 0.92 8.45 27.65
CA PHE A 12 0.70 8.48 26.22
C PHE A 12 0.24 9.89 25.86
N CYS A 13 1.14 10.70 25.33
CA CYS A 13 0.83 11.94 24.64
C CYS A 13 0.11 11.57 23.33
N LEU A 14 -1.21 11.37 23.40
CA LEU A 14 -2.07 11.43 22.23
C LEU A 14 -2.01 12.89 21.78
N CYS A 15 -1.32 13.16 20.67
CA CYS A 15 -1.55 14.36 19.88
C CYS A 15 -2.97 14.24 19.32
N ALA A 16 -3.96 14.52 20.14
CA ALA A 16 -5.30 14.78 19.71
C ALA A 16 -5.25 16.11 18.98
N SER A 17 -5.31 16.10 17.65
CA SER A 17 -5.74 17.27 16.90
C SER A 17 -7.09 17.65 17.49
N ALA A 18 -7.17 18.80 18.16
CA ALA A 18 -8.41 19.27 18.76
C ALA A 18 -9.31 19.80 17.63
N GLU A 19 -9.91 18.88 16.90
CA GLU A 19 -10.88 19.18 15.87
C GLU A 19 -12.20 19.57 16.53
N THR A 20 -12.68 20.78 16.24
CA THR A 20 -13.92 21.29 16.83
C THR A 20 -15.09 20.92 15.93
N VAL A 21 -16.01 20.12 16.46
CA VAL A 21 -17.26 19.73 15.79
C VAL A 21 -18.40 20.63 16.22
N THR A 22 -18.91 21.44 15.30
CA THR A 22 -20.03 22.38 15.57
C THR A 22 -21.29 21.87 14.90
N PRO A 23 -22.38 21.58 15.65
CA PRO A 23 -23.64 21.17 15.07
C PRO A 23 -24.38 22.37 14.43
N LEU A 24 -24.75 22.23 13.16
CA LEU A 24 -25.49 23.29 12.43
C LEU A 24 -27.03 23.18 12.57
N LYS A 25 -27.52 22.03 13.03
CA LYS A 25 -28.96 21.72 13.12
C LYS A 25 -29.45 21.55 14.57
N GLY A 26 -28.66 21.95 15.56
CA GLY A 26 -29.06 21.83 16.97
C GLY A 26 -29.19 20.41 17.49
N GLN A 27 -28.34 19.48 16.99
CA GLN A 27 -28.30 18.07 17.42
C GLN A 27 -27.98 17.99 18.92
N SER A 28 -28.57 17.01 19.61
CA SER A 28 -28.28 16.75 21.01
C SER A 28 -26.86 16.13 21.18
N PRO A 29 -26.23 16.27 22.37
CA PRO A 29 -24.90 15.74 22.62
C PRO A 29 -24.80 14.23 22.37
N GLU A 30 -25.85 13.46 22.65
CA GLU A 30 -25.91 12.02 22.43
C GLU A 30 -25.86 11.68 20.94
N ILE A 31 -26.61 12.43 20.12
CA ILE A 31 -26.60 12.27 18.65
C ILE A 31 -25.24 12.63 18.09
N ILE A 32 -24.62 13.70 18.58
CA ILE A 32 -23.27 14.10 18.16
C ILE A 32 -22.26 12.96 18.41
N GLN A 33 -22.28 12.36 19.58
CA GLN A 33 -21.36 11.25 19.92
C GLN A 33 -21.61 10.01 19.05
N GLN A 34 -22.87 9.69 18.77
CA GLN A 34 -23.22 8.58 17.88
C GLN A 34 -22.77 8.85 16.45
N ASP A 35 -22.93 10.06 15.94
CA ASP A 35 -22.52 10.47 14.61
C ASP A 35 -20.99 10.45 14.47
N ILE A 36 -20.26 10.97 15.47
CA ILE A 36 -18.79 10.92 15.52
C ILE A 36 -18.31 9.47 15.43
N SER A 37 -18.83 8.58 16.30
CA SER A 37 -18.39 7.19 16.32
C SER A 37 -18.69 6.45 15.01
N SER A 38 -19.84 6.72 14.42
CA SER A 38 -20.26 6.12 13.15
C SER A 38 -19.39 6.62 11.99
N CYS A 39 -19.09 7.91 11.91
CA CYS A 39 -18.23 8.47 10.88
C CYS A 39 -16.77 8.03 11.03
N GLN A 40 -16.28 7.89 12.26
CA GLN A 40 -14.95 7.32 12.51
C GLN A 40 -14.84 5.86 12.04
N ALA A 41 -15.85 5.03 12.35
CA ALA A 41 -15.89 3.65 11.90
C ALA A 41 -15.91 3.55 10.36
N GLN A 42 -16.69 4.40 9.69
CA GLN A 42 -16.75 4.46 8.23
C GLN A 42 -15.42 4.92 7.61
N ALA A 43 -14.79 5.94 8.17
CA ALA A 43 -13.50 6.44 7.69
C ALA A 43 -12.40 5.39 7.83
N SER A 44 -12.35 4.68 8.95
CA SER A 44 -11.37 3.60 9.17
C SER A 44 -11.58 2.40 8.25
N SER A 45 -12.84 2.03 7.96
CA SER A 45 -13.13 0.93 7.02
C SER A 45 -12.71 1.28 5.59
N THR A 46 -12.90 2.54 5.17
CA THR A 46 -12.47 3.01 3.84
C THR A 46 -10.96 2.96 3.70
N ALA A 47 -10.21 3.39 4.72
CA ALA A 47 -8.75 3.32 4.74
C ALA A 47 -8.24 1.87 4.66
N SER A 48 -8.85 0.95 5.40
CA SER A 48 -8.48 -0.48 5.38
C SER A 48 -8.70 -1.15 4.02
N THR A 49 -9.73 -0.75 3.30
CA THR A 49 -10.05 -1.31 1.97
C THR A 49 -9.01 -0.87 0.93
N SER A 50 -8.51 0.36 1.03
CA SER A 50 -7.47 0.89 0.13
C SER A 50 -6.13 0.14 0.30
N SER A 51 -5.78 -0.24 1.52
CA SER A 51 -4.54 -0.96 1.83
C SER A 51 -4.55 -2.44 1.41
N ALA A 52 -5.72 -3.05 1.22
CA ALA A 52 -5.85 -4.49 0.91
C ALA A 52 -5.52 -4.84 -0.55
N SER A 53 -5.49 -3.88 -1.48
CA SER A 53 -5.34 -4.15 -2.92
C SER A 53 -3.90 -4.36 -3.39
N GLU A 54 -2.88 -4.16 -2.55
CA GLU A 54 -1.44 -4.17 -2.91
C GLU A 54 -0.72 -5.51 -2.64
N SER A 55 -1.43 -6.64 -2.60
CA SER A 55 -0.79 -7.95 -2.52
C SER A 55 -0.37 -8.45 -3.91
N GLY A 56 0.89 -8.89 -4.07
CA GLY A 56 1.35 -9.54 -5.31
C GLY A 56 2.42 -8.80 -6.13
N GLY A 57 2.98 -7.68 -5.65
CA GLY A 57 4.00 -6.92 -6.38
C GLY A 57 5.22 -7.74 -6.78
N ARG A 58 5.65 -8.70 -5.95
CA ARG A 58 6.74 -9.64 -6.30
C ARG A 58 6.35 -10.58 -7.43
N ALA A 59 5.14 -11.13 -7.38
CA ALA A 59 4.66 -12.06 -8.42
C ALA A 59 4.48 -11.34 -9.75
N ARG A 60 3.90 -10.14 -9.75
CA ARG A 60 3.78 -9.29 -10.94
C ARG A 60 5.15 -8.89 -11.48
N GLY A 61 6.08 -8.50 -10.61
CA GLY A 61 7.45 -8.17 -10.99
C GLY A 61 8.19 -9.37 -11.59
N ALA A 62 8.04 -10.56 -11.03
CA ALA A 62 8.61 -11.79 -11.56
C ALA A 62 8.03 -12.13 -12.95
N ALA A 63 6.71 -12.06 -13.10
CA ALA A 63 6.04 -12.34 -14.38
C ALA A 63 6.46 -11.37 -15.47
N THR A 64 6.46 -10.07 -15.20
CA THR A 64 6.93 -9.04 -16.14
C THR A 64 8.40 -9.19 -16.48
N GLY A 65 9.24 -9.52 -15.49
CA GLY A 65 10.66 -9.78 -15.68
C GLY A 65 10.90 -10.99 -16.57
N ALA A 66 10.17 -12.09 -16.35
CA ALA A 66 10.29 -13.31 -17.16
C ALA A 66 9.94 -13.04 -18.63
N VAL A 67 8.83 -12.34 -18.89
CA VAL A 67 8.42 -11.99 -20.26
C VAL A 67 9.44 -11.08 -20.93
N ALA A 68 9.89 -10.04 -20.23
CA ALA A 68 10.88 -9.11 -20.75
C ALA A 68 12.23 -9.82 -21.02
N GLY A 69 12.68 -10.69 -20.12
CA GLY A 69 13.91 -11.47 -20.28
C GLY A 69 13.86 -12.40 -21.49
N ALA A 70 12.75 -13.10 -21.69
CA ALA A 70 12.55 -13.97 -22.85
C ALA A 70 12.52 -13.16 -24.17
N ALA A 71 11.87 -12.00 -24.18
CA ALA A 71 11.81 -11.13 -25.34
C ALA A 71 13.19 -10.58 -25.74
N VAL A 72 13.96 -10.10 -24.75
CA VAL A 72 15.34 -9.60 -24.97
C VAL A 72 16.26 -10.70 -25.45
N ALA A 73 16.16 -11.91 -24.89
CA ALA A 73 16.95 -13.07 -25.35
C ALA A 73 16.63 -13.42 -26.81
N GLY A 74 15.34 -13.42 -27.18
CA GLY A 74 14.91 -13.64 -28.55
C GLY A 74 15.38 -12.54 -29.53
N ALA A 75 15.33 -11.28 -29.12
CA ALA A 75 15.82 -10.17 -29.95
C ALA A 75 17.33 -10.24 -30.19
N ARG A 76 18.13 -10.53 -29.13
CA ARG A 76 19.57 -10.68 -29.25
C ARG A 76 19.96 -11.87 -30.12
N GLY A 77 19.22 -12.98 -30.06
CA GLY A 77 19.44 -14.13 -30.96
C GLY A 77 19.34 -13.75 -32.43
N ARG A 78 18.36 -12.93 -32.80
CA ARG A 78 18.15 -12.45 -34.17
C ARG A 78 19.23 -11.47 -34.68
N GLN A 79 19.97 -10.81 -33.78
CA GLN A 79 21.08 -9.93 -34.17
C GLN A 79 22.32 -10.70 -34.62
N HIS A 80 22.38 -12.02 -34.36
CA HIS A 80 23.47 -12.91 -34.69
C HIS A 80 22.97 -14.13 -35.48
N ASP A 81 22.18 -13.91 -36.51
CA ASP A 81 21.49 -14.95 -37.29
C ASP A 81 22.43 -16.05 -37.77
N GLU A 82 23.62 -15.70 -38.26
CA GLU A 82 24.59 -16.68 -38.78
C GLU A 82 25.07 -17.68 -37.74
N LEU A 83 25.15 -17.30 -36.48
CA LEU A 83 25.52 -18.16 -35.37
C LEU A 83 24.30 -18.84 -34.76
N TYR A 84 23.18 -18.12 -34.72
CA TYR A 84 21.96 -18.60 -34.10
C TYR A 84 21.31 -19.73 -34.88
N ASP A 85 21.41 -19.71 -36.23
CA ASP A 85 20.88 -20.77 -37.08
C ASP A 85 21.66 -22.09 -36.99
N LYS A 86 22.92 -22.04 -36.56
CA LYS A 86 23.76 -23.22 -36.39
C LYS A 86 23.61 -23.92 -35.03
N VAL A 87 22.84 -23.31 -34.12
CA VAL A 87 22.62 -23.85 -32.77
C VAL A 87 21.30 -24.64 -32.79
N ASP A 88 21.30 -25.80 -32.11
CA ASP A 88 20.09 -26.61 -31.95
C ASP A 88 18.95 -25.85 -31.24
N ASP A 89 17.73 -26.13 -31.62
CA ASP A 89 16.54 -25.44 -31.08
C ASP A 89 16.38 -25.67 -29.56
N ASP A 90 16.80 -26.83 -29.06
CA ASP A 90 16.78 -27.13 -27.63
C ASP A 90 17.72 -26.20 -26.84
N VAL A 91 18.90 -25.92 -27.34
CA VAL A 91 19.88 -25.01 -26.74
C VAL A 91 19.35 -23.56 -26.78
N LYS A 92 18.72 -23.16 -27.88
CA LYS A 92 18.03 -21.84 -27.96
C LYS A 92 16.94 -21.71 -26.95
N GLN A 93 16.15 -22.76 -26.76
CA GLN A 93 15.06 -22.78 -25.78
C GLN A 93 15.59 -22.73 -24.35
N GLU A 94 16.62 -23.48 -24.03
CA GLU A 94 17.27 -23.47 -22.71
C GLU A 94 17.84 -22.08 -22.40
N TYR A 95 18.53 -21.46 -23.35
CA TYR A 95 19.05 -20.09 -23.19
C TYR A 95 17.93 -19.09 -22.89
N ARG A 96 16.79 -19.13 -23.63
CA ARG A 96 15.65 -18.27 -23.38
C ARG A 96 15.04 -18.50 -21.98
N GLN A 97 14.92 -19.76 -21.57
CA GLN A 97 14.38 -20.10 -20.25
C GLN A 97 15.29 -19.61 -19.12
N ASN A 98 16.61 -19.76 -19.26
CA ASN A 98 17.56 -19.29 -18.27
C ASN A 98 17.54 -17.77 -18.16
N LYS A 99 17.50 -17.05 -19.29
CA LYS A 99 17.34 -15.59 -19.30
C LYS A 99 16.00 -15.12 -18.73
N ALA A 100 14.93 -15.86 -18.96
CA ALA A 100 13.62 -15.58 -18.36
C ALA A 100 13.65 -15.78 -16.84
N LYS A 101 14.30 -16.83 -16.33
CA LYS A 101 14.47 -17.08 -14.89
C LYS A 101 15.29 -15.96 -14.22
N ASP A 102 16.45 -15.60 -14.80
CA ASP A 102 17.30 -14.53 -14.27
C ASP A 102 16.54 -13.19 -14.19
N ALA A 103 15.81 -12.86 -15.28
CA ALA A 103 15.01 -11.64 -15.34
C ALA A 103 13.77 -11.70 -14.42
N ALA A 104 13.19 -12.88 -14.18
CA ALA A 104 12.13 -13.06 -13.22
C ALA A 104 12.59 -12.78 -11.79
N VAL A 105 13.78 -13.26 -11.42
CA VAL A 105 14.38 -12.98 -10.11
C VAL A 105 14.62 -11.48 -9.93
N ALA A 106 15.24 -10.83 -10.92
CA ALA A 106 15.46 -9.39 -10.89
C ALA A 106 14.11 -8.61 -10.80
N GLY A 107 13.13 -9.02 -11.59
CA GLY A 107 11.78 -8.44 -11.56
C GLY A 107 11.08 -8.62 -10.22
N ALA A 108 11.23 -9.77 -9.55
CA ALA A 108 10.69 -10.02 -8.22
C ALA A 108 11.31 -9.09 -7.16
N VAL A 109 12.62 -8.83 -7.24
CA VAL A 109 13.32 -7.92 -6.34
C VAL A 109 12.82 -6.47 -6.54
N VAL A 110 12.76 -6.03 -7.79
CA VAL A 110 12.28 -4.67 -8.13
C VAL A 110 10.80 -4.51 -7.77
N GLY A 111 9.95 -5.48 -8.11
CA GLY A 111 8.53 -5.47 -7.74
C GLY A 111 8.32 -5.48 -6.23
N GLY A 112 9.13 -6.22 -5.48
CA GLY A 112 9.10 -6.23 -4.03
C GLY A 112 9.55 -4.91 -3.39
N SER A 113 10.53 -4.23 -3.98
CA SER A 113 10.99 -2.93 -3.48
C SER A 113 9.97 -1.83 -3.75
N ARG A 114 9.36 -1.78 -4.94
CA ARG A 114 8.26 -0.88 -5.27
C ARG A 114 7.09 -1.08 -4.32
N GLN A 115 6.63 -2.30 -4.11
CA GLN A 115 5.55 -2.60 -3.19
C GLN A 115 5.83 -2.09 -1.76
N ARG A 116 7.10 -2.11 -1.31
CA ARG A 116 7.46 -1.53 0.00
C ARG A 116 7.40 0.00 0.01
N GLN A 117 7.75 0.65 -1.10
CA GLN A 117 7.62 2.09 -1.24
C GLN A 117 6.16 2.50 -1.25
N ASP A 118 5.33 1.84 -2.07
CA ASP A 118 3.89 2.07 -2.15
C ASP A 118 3.24 1.95 -0.77
N ARG A 119 3.54 0.88 -0.02
CA ARG A 119 3.03 0.72 1.35
C ARG A 119 3.50 1.80 2.33
N ARG A 120 4.66 2.41 2.11
CA ARG A 120 5.13 3.54 2.95
C ARG A 120 4.41 4.82 2.58
N GLU A 121 4.14 5.03 1.31
CA GLU A 121 3.37 6.16 0.80
C GLU A 121 1.91 6.06 1.25
N ASP A 122 1.30 4.89 1.13
CA ASP A 122 -0.05 4.61 1.64
C ASP A 122 -0.17 4.91 3.12
N ARG A 123 0.75 4.41 3.94
CA ARG A 123 0.76 4.70 5.39
C ARG A 123 0.94 6.17 5.72
N ARG A 124 1.60 6.94 4.86
CA ARG A 124 1.71 8.40 5.04
C ARG A 124 0.46 9.13 4.59
N ALA A 125 -0.21 8.62 3.56
CA ALA A 125 -1.44 9.18 3.03
C ALA A 125 -2.68 8.77 3.85
N GLU A 126 -2.66 7.62 4.52
CA GLU A 126 -3.77 7.06 5.29
C GLU A 126 -4.37 8.02 6.32
N PRO A 127 -3.58 8.74 7.16
CA PRO A 127 -4.14 9.69 8.11
C PRO A 127 -4.93 10.82 7.45
N ALA A 128 -4.41 11.35 6.34
CA ALA A 128 -5.07 12.42 5.59
C ALA A 128 -6.34 11.91 4.89
N ALA A 129 -6.30 10.70 4.32
CA ALA A 129 -7.47 10.08 3.72
C ALA A 129 -8.56 9.78 4.75
N THR A 130 -8.19 9.27 5.91
CA THR A 130 -9.12 9.01 7.03
C THR A 130 -9.73 10.31 7.53
N ALA A 131 -8.95 11.36 7.72
CA ALA A 131 -9.44 12.67 8.15
C ALA A 131 -10.39 13.28 7.12
N SER A 132 -10.10 13.18 5.83
CA SER A 132 -10.97 13.68 4.76
C SER A 132 -12.28 12.90 4.66
N ALA A 133 -12.24 11.56 4.82
CA ALA A 133 -13.44 10.73 4.83
C ALA A 133 -14.32 11.03 6.06
N TYR A 134 -13.71 11.20 7.23
CA TYR A 134 -14.40 11.58 8.44
C TYR A 134 -15.07 12.95 8.30
N SER A 135 -14.33 13.97 7.86
CA SER A 135 -14.88 15.33 7.69
C SER A 135 -16.00 15.37 6.66
N SER A 136 -15.88 14.64 5.56
CA SER A 136 -16.94 14.49 4.56
C SER A 136 -18.21 13.85 5.14
N CYS A 137 -18.08 12.76 5.92
CA CYS A 137 -19.19 12.10 6.59
C CYS A 137 -19.92 13.05 7.56
N MET A 138 -19.18 13.79 8.39
CA MET A 138 -19.73 14.72 9.35
C MET A 138 -20.45 15.92 8.68
N GLN A 139 -19.87 16.46 7.60
CA GLN A 139 -20.49 17.53 6.82
C GLN A 139 -21.84 17.10 6.22
N GLN A 140 -21.91 15.88 5.69
CA GLN A 140 -23.17 15.32 5.16
C GLN A 140 -24.26 15.22 6.23
N ARG A 141 -23.89 15.00 7.50
CA ARG A 141 -24.81 14.96 8.64
C ARG A 141 -25.15 16.35 9.20
N GLY A 142 -24.52 17.40 8.69
CA GLY A 142 -24.81 18.78 9.07
C GLY A 142 -23.96 19.29 10.24
N TYR A 143 -22.71 18.86 10.29
CA TYR A 143 -21.69 19.40 11.19
C TYR A 143 -20.67 20.23 10.44
N GLN A 144 -20.18 21.27 11.07
CA GLN A 144 -19.01 22.01 10.63
C GLN A 144 -17.80 21.54 11.44
N ILE A 145 -16.73 21.19 10.72
CA ILE A 145 -15.46 20.78 11.31
C ILE A 145 -14.44 21.87 11.08
N THR A 146 -13.82 22.31 12.18
CA THR A 146 -12.74 23.30 12.14
C THR A 146 -11.50 22.68 12.75
N PRO A 147 -10.36 22.62 12.02
CA PRO A 147 -9.09 22.10 12.51
C PRO A 147 -8.52 22.94 13.65
#